data_9b70495ca4aa2e25c7661a371e7d860d
#
_entry.id   9b70495ca4aa2e25c7661a371e7d860d
#
_cell.length_a   1.000
_cell.length_b   1.000
_cell.length_c   1.000
_cell.angle_alpha   90.00
_cell.angle_beta   90.00
_cell.angle_gamma   90.00
#
_symmetry.space_group_name_H-M   'P 1'
#
loop_
_entity.id
_entity.type
_entity.pdbx_description
1 polymer ?
#
loop_
_entity_poly.entity_id
_entity_poly.type
_entity_poly.pdbx_seq_one_letter_code
_entity_poly.pdbx_strand_id
1 'polypeptide(L)'
;MGQNIKIKIAGNEYPLVASSPEMERMMRLAADAINQKLAAYDAKYPNKTLSDKLSFVALNEAVGRLAYQKRVADADAEAKNLQEDVESYIKNIEKDGR
;
A
#
# COMPACT_ATOMS: atom_id res chain seq x y z
N MET A 1 5.12 24.04 -4.46
CA MET A 1 3.87 24.48 -5.10
C MET A 1 3.19 23.35 -5.80
N GLY A 2 1.87 23.33 -5.73
CA GLY A 2 1.08 22.31 -6.40
C GLY A 2 0.99 22.51 -7.90
N GLN A 3 0.89 21.43 -8.64
CA GLN A 3 0.68 21.43 -10.07
C GLN A 3 -0.70 20.87 -10.39
N ASN A 4 -1.43 21.56 -11.28
CA ASN A 4 -2.74 21.08 -11.72
C ASN A 4 -2.56 19.90 -12.67
N ILE A 5 -3.24 18.79 -12.37
CA ILE A 5 -3.21 17.58 -13.19
C ILE A 5 -4.62 17.07 -13.42
N LYS A 6 -4.79 16.22 -14.40
CA LYS A 6 -6.04 15.51 -14.65
C LYS A 6 -5.79 14.01 -14.51
N ILE A 7 -6.59 13.37 -13.68
CA ILE A 7 -6.53 11.93 -13.43
C ILE A 7 -7.80 11.29 -13.96
N LYS A 8 -7.67 10.22 -14.73
CA LYS A 8 -8.81 9.48 -15.28
C LYS A 8 -9.03 8.20 -14.50
N ILE A 9 -10.23 8.04 -13.96
CA ILE A 9 -10.65 6.84 -13.22
C ILE A 9 -12.04 6.45 -13.72
N ALA A 10 -12.19 5.20 -14.11
CA ALA A 10 -13.47 4.65 -14.59
C ALA A 10 -14.08 5.45 -15.74
N GLY A 11 -13.23 5.99 -16.63
CA GLY A 11 -13.66 6.80 -17.75
C GLY A 11 -13.96 8.26 -17.44
N ASN A 12 -13.89 8.67 -16.19
CA ASN A 12 -14.15 10.03 -15.76
C ASN A 12 -12.83 10.75 -15.46
N GLU A 13 -12.72 12.02 -15.89
CA GLU A 13 -11.56 12.85 -15.60
C GLU A 13 -11.82 13.68 -14.36
N TYR A 14 -10.80 13.75 -13.50
CA TYR A 14 -10.84 14.52 -12.26
C TYR A 14 -9.69 15.52 -12.25
N PRO A 15 -9.97 16.83 -12.15
CA PRO A 15 -8.93 17.82 -11.96
C PRO A 15 -8.47 17.78 -10.51
N LEU A 16 -7.18 17.55 -10.32
CA LEU A 16 -6.57 17.42 -9.00
C LEU A 16 -5.30 18.26 -8.94
N VAL A 17 -4.77 18.45 -7.75
CA VAL A 17 -3.53 19.15 -7.55
C VAL A 17 -2.51 18.19 -6.94
N ALA A 18 -1.37 18.04 -7.61
CA ALA A 18 -0.26 17.28 -7.07
C ALA A 18 0.72 18.23 -6.37
N SER A 19 1.14 17.90 -5.18
CA SER A 19 2.03 18.74 -4.37
C SER A 19 3.47 18.74 -4.89
N SER A 20 3.84 17.73 -5.67
CA SER A 20 5.19 17.57 -6.21
C SER A 20 5.15 16.69 -7.46
N PRO A 21 6.22 16.69 -8.29
CA PRO A 21 6.32 15.76 -9.42
C PRO A 21 6.26 14.29 -8.97
N GLU A 22 6.82 13.97 -7.82
CA GLU A 22 6.75 12.61 -7.26
C GLU A 22 5.32 12.23 -6.92
N MET A 23 4.58 13.14 -6.30
CA MET A 23 3.17 12.92 -5.98
C MET A 23 2.33 12.75 -7.25
N GLU A 24 2.58 13.56 -8.28
CA GLU A 24 1.89 13.41 -9.56
C GLU A 24 2.11 12.01 -10.13
N ARG A 25 3.35 11.54 -10.12
CA ARG A 25 3.68 10.20 -10.60
C ARG A 25 2.93 9.12 -9.82
N MET A 26 2.92 9.24 -8.49
CA MET A 26 2.22 8.28 -7.62
C MET A 26 0.71 8.29 -7.87
N MET A 27 0.12 9.46 -8.05
CA MET A 27 -1.31 9.59 -8.35
C MET A 27 -1.66 8.95 -9.69
N ARG A 28 -0.81 9.11 -10.71
CA ARG A 28 -1.04 8.49 -12.02
C ARG A 28 -0.90 6.97 -11.94
N LEU A 29 0.09 6.47 -11.23
CA LEU A 29 0.26 5.03 -11.02
C LEU A 29 -0.91 4.44 -10.24
N ALA A 30 -1.40 5.16 -9.23
CA ALA A 30 -2.55 4.74 -8.44
C ALA A 30 -3.81 4.65 -9.30
N ALA A 31 -4.05 5.66 -10.15
CA ALA A 31 -5.19 5.65 -11.07
C ALA A 31 -5.10 4.48 -12.06
N ASP A 32 -3.93 4.22 -12.61
CA ASP A 32 -3.72 3.07 -13.50
C ASP A 32 -4.01 1.75 -12.79
N ALA A 33 -3.58 1.61 -11.55
CA ALA A 33 -3.84 0.42 -10.74
C ALA A 33 -5.35 0.21 -10.52
N ILE A 34 -6.07 1.28 -10.21
CA ILE A 34 -7.53 1.23 -10.04
C ILE A 34 -8.20 0.80 -11.35
N ASN A 35 -7.80 1.41 -12.47
CA ASN A 35 -8.38 1.12 -13.78
C ASN A 35 -8.11 -0.33 -14.20
N GLN A 36 -6.94 -0.86 -13.91
CA GLN A 36 -6.62 -2.27 -14.19
C GLN A 36 -7.49 -3.21 -13.35
N LYS A 37 -7.71 -2.91 -12.08
CA LYS A 37 -8.60 -3.69 -11.21
C LYS A 37 -10.05 -3.63 -11.70
N LEU A 38 -10.51 -2.45 -12.11
CA LEU A 38 -11.85 -2.30 -12.68
C LEU A 38 -12.02 -3.17 -13.92
N ALA A 39 -11.04 -3.17 -14.82
CA ALA A 39 -11.08 -4.00 -16.03
C ALA A 39 -11.19 -5.49 -15.68
N ALA A 40 -10.45 -5.94 -14.67
CA ALA A 40 -10.52 -7.32 -14.21
C ALA A 40 -11.90 -7.66 -13.62
N TYR A 41 -12.49 -6.75 -12.83
CA TYR A 41 -13.83 -6.95 -12.29
C TYR A 41 -14.91 -6.86 -13.36
N ASP A 42 -14.74 -6.03 -14.40
CA ASP A 42 -15.66 -5.96 -15.52
C ASP A 42 -15.75 -7.32 -16.24
N ALA A 43 -14.60 -7.97 -16.42
CA ALA A 43 -14.55 -9.29 -17.04
C ALA A 43 -15.16 -10.37 -16.14
N LYS A 44 -14.90 -10.31 -14.83
CA LYS A 44 -15.33 -11.33 -13.87
C LYS A 44 -16.78 -11.16 -13.44
N TYR A 45 -17.26 -9.93 -13.33
CA TYR A 45 -18.60 -9.60 -12.83
C TYR A 45 -19.32 -8.65 -13.79
N PRO A 46 -19.67 -9.09 -15.01
CA PRO A 46 -20.23 -8.20 -16.02
C PRO A 46 -21.58 -7.60 -15.62
N ASN A 47 -22.32 -8.24 -14.71
CA ASN A 47 -23.65 -7.81 -14.29
C ASN A 47 -23.67 -6.90 -13.08
N LYS A 48 -22.50 -6.59 -12.49
CA LYS A 48 -22.40 -5.69 -11.36
C LYS A 48 -22.32 -4.24 -11.83
N THR A 49 -22.80 -3.32 -10.98
CA THR A 49 -22.73 -1.88 -11.29
C THR A 49 -21.29 -1.37 -11.13
N LEU A 50 -21.01 -0.22 -11.72
CA LEU A 50 -19.74 0.45 -11.54
C LEU A 50 -19.49 0.76 -10.05
N SER A 51 -20.52 1.19 -9.33
CA SER A 51 -20.41 1.46 -7.90
C SER A 51 -19.99 0.21 -7.12
N ASP A 52 -20.58 -0.94 -7.42
CA ASP A 52 -20.18 -2.20 -6.78
C ASP A 52 -18.74 -2.56 -7.08
N LYS A 53 -18.33 -2.43 -8.34
CA LYS A 53 -16.96 -2.74 -8.77
C LYS A 53 -15.95 -1.81 -8.11
N LEU A 54 -16.24 -0.52 -8.00
CA LEU A 54 -15.39 0.44 -7.28
C LEU A 54 -15.30 0.10 -5.79
N SER A 55 -16.40 -0.36 -5.21
CA SER A 55 -16.40 -0.82 -3.81
C SER A 55 -15.48 -2.03 -3.63
N PHE A 56 -15.48 -2.96 -4.58
CA PHE A 56 -14.58 -4.12 -4.55
C PHE A 56 -13.12 -3.71 -4.71
N VAL A 57 -12.84 -2.75 -5.60
CA VAL A 57 -11.49 -2.19 -5.74
C VAL A 57 -11.03 -1.56 -4.43
N ALA A 58 -11.88 -0.73 -3.82
CA ALA A 58 -11.56 -0.08 -2.56
C ALA A 58 -11.29 -1.09 -1.44
N LEU A 59 -12.14 -2.12 -1.35
CA LEU A 59 -11.96 -3.18 -0.35
C LEU A 59 -10.64 -3.93 -0.57
N ASN A 60 -10.36 -4.32 -1.81
CA ASN A 60 -9.14 -5.05 -2.14
C ASN A 60 -7.89 -4.22 -1.83
N GLU A 61 -7.90 -2.93 -2.18
CA GLU A 61 -6.78 -2.04 -1.91
C GLU A 61 -6.58 -1.83 -0.39
N ALA A 62 -7.66 -1.66 0.36
CA ALA A 62 -7.58 -1.51 1.81
C ALA A 62 -7.04 -2.78 2.48
N VAL A 63 -7.50 -3.95 2.06
CA VAL A 63 -6.99 -5.23 2.56
C VAL A 63 -5.49 -5.35 2.26
N GLY A 64 -5.08 -5.03 1.03
CA GLY A 64 -3.68 -5.05 0.65
C GLY A 64 -2.82 -4.13 1.50
N ARG A 65 -3.30 -2.91 1.75
CA ARG A 65 -2.60 -1.94 2.60
C ARG A 65 -2.45 -2.44 4.04
N LEU A 66 -3.53 -2.98 4.61
CA LEU A 66 -3.50 -3.51 5.98
C LEU A 66 -2.59 -4.72 6.11
N ALA A 67 -2.60 -5.60 5.12
CA ALA A 67 -1.72 -6.76 5.07
C ALA A 67 -0.24 -6.33 4.99
N TYR A 68 0.06 -5.33 4.18
CA TYR A 68 1.40 -4.79 4.08
C TYR A 68 1.87 -4.15 5.39
N GLN A 69 1.00 -3.37 6.02
CA GLN A 69 1.30 -2.74 7.32
C GLN A 69 1.61 -3.81 8.38
N LYS A 70 0.85 -4.89 8.38
CA LYS A 70 1.10 -6.01 9.30
C LYS A 70 2.46 -6.66 9.05
N ARG A 71 2.82 -6.90 7.79
CA ARG A 71 4.13 -7.48 7.44
C ARG A 71 5.28 -6.59 7.92
N VAL A 72 5.16 -5.29 7.73
CA VAL A 72 6.17 -4.33 8.19
C VAL A 72 6.28 -4.35 9.71
N ALA A 73 5.17 -4.31 10.43
CA ALA A 73 5.15 -4.37 11.87
C ALA A 73 5.75 -5.68 12.40
N ASP A 74 5.42 -6.82 11.79
CA ASP A 74 5.95 -8.12 12.17
C ASP A 74 7.47 -8.20 11.92
N ALA A 75 7.95 -7.67 10.80
CA ALA A 75 9.37 -7.62 10.49
C ALA A 75 10.13 -6.76 11.49
N ASP A 76 9.58 -5.60 11.86
CA ASP A 76 10.18 -4.72 12.86
C ASP A 76 10.23 -5.40 14.23
N ALA A 77 9.18 -6.08 14.62
CA ALA A 77 9.12 -6.82 15.88
C ALA A 77 10.15 -7.96 15.91
N GLU A 78 10.27 -8.70 14.81
CA GLU A 78 11.25 -9.78 14.68
C GLU A 78 12.68 -9.25 14.77
N ALA A 79 12.98 -8.14 14.08
CA ALA A 79 14.28 -7.52 14.12
C ALA A 79 14.63 -7.04 15.53
N LYS A 80 13.68 -6.44 16.22
CA LYS A 80 13.85 -5.98 17.60
C LYS A 80 14.08 -7.16 18.55
N ASN A 81 13.30 -8.22 18.43
CA ASN A 81 13.44 -9.43 19.25
C ASN A 81 14.81 -10.08 19.04
N LEU A 82 15.26 -10.16 17.80
CA LEU A 82 16.58 -10.70 17.48
C LEU A 82 17.69 -9.87 18.13
N GLN A 83 17.57 -8.56 18.06
CA GLN A 83 18.55 -7.66 18.67
C GLN A 83 18.60 -7.85 20.20
N GLU A 84 17.44 -7.95 20.85
CA GLU A 84 17.35 -8.20 22.30
C GLU A 84 18.00 -9.55 22.67
N ASP A 85 17.75 -10.57 21.88
CA ASP A 85 18.33 -11.90 22.09
C ASP A 85 19.86 -11.89 21.96
N VAL A 86 20.38 -11.19 20.97
CA VAL A 86 21.83 -11.04 20.78
C VAL A 86 22.44 -10.28 21.97
N GLU A 87 21.81 -9.20 22.39
CA GLU A 87 22.30 -8.42 23.54
C GLU A 87 22.33 -9.26 24.81
N SER A 88 21.29 -10.04 25.06
CA SER A 88 21.22 -10.95 26.21
C SER A 88 22.33 -12.00 26.17
N TYR A 89 22.59 -12.56 24.99
CA TYR A 89 23.65 -13.54 24.79
C TYR A 89 25.04 -12.92 25.09
N ILE A 90 25.29 -11.72 24.60
CA ILE A 90 26.54 -11.01 24.85
C ILE A 90 26.73 -10.74 26.34
N LYS A 91 25.70 -10.29 27.04
CA LYS A 91 25.76 -10.08 28.48
C LYS A 91 26.09 -11.36 29.26
N ASN A 92 25.51 -12.47 28.86
CA ASN A 92 25.78 -13.76 29.49
C ASN A 92 27.23 -14.20 29.28
N ILE A 93 27.79 -13.98 28.08
CA ILE A 93 29.19 -14.29 27.79
C ILE A 93 30.12 -13.45 28.64
N GLU A 94 29.87 -12.13 28.72
CA GLU A 94 30.66 -11.21 29.55
C GLU A 94 30.64 -11.63 31.02
N LYS A 95 29.48 -12.03 31.51
CA LYS A 95 29.30 -12.47 32.90
C LYS A 95 30.01 -13.78 33.20
N ASP A 96 29.99 -14.74 32.27
CA ASP A 96 30.60 -16.04 32.43
C ASP A 96 32.11 -16.02 32.16
N GLY A 97 32.61 -15.01 31.44
CA GLY A 97 34.00 -14.88 31.05
C GLY A 97 34.94 -14.36 32.13
N ARG A 98 34.50 -14.24 33.35
CA ARG A 98 35.35 -13.78 34.45
C ARG A 98 36.18 -14.88 35.08
#